data_6dbae328149d9d89f578421efb1e0951
#
_entry.id   6dbae328149d9d89f578421efb1e0951
#
_cell.length_a   1.000
_cell.length_b   1.000
_cell.length_c   1.000
_cell.angle_alpha   90.00
_cell.angle_beta   90.00
_cell.angle_gamma   90.00
#
_symmetry.space_group_name_H-M   'P 1'
#
loop_
_entity.id
_entity.type
_entity.pdbx_description
1 polymer ?
#
loop_
_entity_poly.entity_id
_entity_poly.type
_entity_poly.pdbx_seq_one_letter_code
_entity_poly.pdbx_strand_id
1 'polypeptide(L)'
;MSSGSEDGRGPPSPQGEAPLMSLRGVTLAFGPRVIQRDLSFDVRRGSVFAVMGGSGCGKSTVLKSMVGLLRPRAGQFLVEGEDYWAGSEARRTEIGRRRFGVLFQNAALWSAMTVAMNVALPMQMFTRLDEATIERLVMLKLGLVGMEHAGERLPSELSGGMRKRAGLARALALDPDILFFDEPSAGLDPITSSRLDDLILNLRDGLGATIVIVSHELPSLFAVADDGVFLDAQTRTAIAHGSPASLRDTSSDPRVVAFMRREHGEAATDKAG
;
A
#
# COMPACT_ATOMS: atom_id res chain seq x y z
N MET A 1 -9.28 -41.60 20.51
CA MET A 1 -10.12 -40.59 19.78
C MET A 1 -9.28 -39.34 19.70
N SER A 2 -8.61 -39.18 18.57
CA SER A 2 -7.63 -38.13 18.33
C SER A 2 -8.35 -37.02 17.54
N SER A 3 -8.50 -35.85 18.17
CA SER A 3 -9.01 -34.65 17.51
C SER A 3 -7.85 -33.95 16.84
N GLY A 4 -7.80 -34.01 15.48
CA GLY A 4 -6.88 -33.25 14.67
C GLY A 4 -7.20 -31.78 14.73
N SER A 5 -6.23 -30.98 15.12
CA SER A 5 -6.24 -29.52 14.97
C SER A 5 -6.12 -29.21 13.48
N GLU A 6 -7.16 -28.65 12.89
CA GLU A 6 -7.11 -28.09 11.55
C GLU A 6 -6.15 -26.90 11.53
N ASP A 7 -5.10 -27.10 10.76
CA ASP A 7 -4.00 -26.16 10.52
C ASP A 7 -4.55 -24.99 9.69
N GLY A 8 -4.60 -23.80 10.25
CA GLY A 8 -5.10 -22.56 9.63
C GLY A 8 -4.23 -22.02 8.48
N ARG A 9 -3.93 -22.86 7.51
CA ARG A 9 -3.31 -22.45 6.25
C ARG A 9 -4.39 -21.94 5.32
N GLY A 10 -4.33 -20.68 4.98
CA GLY A 10 -5.11 -20.12 3.86
C GLY A 10 -4.88 -20.95 2.58
N PRO A 11 -5.79 -20.85 1.58
CA PRO A 11 -5.73 -21.65 0.36
C PRO A 11 -4.39 -21.49 -0.35
N PRO A 12 -3.79 -22.56 -0.88
CA PRO A 12 -2.54 -22.47 -1.64
C PRO A 12 -2.76 -21.65 -2.91
N SER A 13 -1.85 -20.72 -3.16
CA SER A 13 -1.80 -19.91 -4.38
C SER A 13 -1.74 -20.79 -5.62
N PRO A 14 -2.36 -20.39 -6.75
CA PRO A 14 -2.20 -21.12 -8.01
C PRO A 14 -0.73 -21.14 -8.43
N GLN A 15 -0.29 -22.30 -8.79
CA GLN A 15 1.03 -22.83 -9.11
C GLN A 15 2.03 -21.86 -9.78
N GLY A 16 3.26 -21.71 -9.17
CA GLY A 16 4.49 -21.58 -9.93
C GLY A 16 5.53 -20.62 -9.38
N GLU A 17 5.22 -19.42 -8.94
CA GLU A 17 6.23 -18.46 -8.50
C GLU A 17 6.15 -18.17 -6.99
N ALA A 18 7.34 -18.12 -6.35
CA ALA A 18 7.42 -17.72 -4.95
C ALA A 18 6.88 -16.28 -4.76
N PRO A 19 6.14 -16.02 -3.69
CA PRO A 19 5.62 -14.68 -3.43
C PRO A 19 6.75 -13.68 -3.24
N LEU A 20 6.55 -12.44 -3.72
CA LEU A 20 7.53 -11.37 -3.54
C LEU A 20 7.65 -10.94 -2.09
N MET A 21 6.52 -10.90 -1.40
CA MET A 21 6.46 -10.61 0.04
C MET A 21 5.54 -11.58 0.75
N SER A 22 5.86 -11.91 2.01
CA SER A 22 5.04 -12.77 2.85
C SER A 22 5.04 -12.29 4.28
N LEU A 23 3.87 -12.25 4.89
CA LEU A 23 3.73 -12.17 6.35
C LEU A 23 3.43 -13.57 6.88
N ARG A 24 4.07 -13.95 8.00
CA ARG A 24 3.90 -15.25 8.65
C ARG A 24 3.73 -15.05 10.15
N GLY A 25 2.50 -15.21 10.65
CA GLY A 25 2.18 -15.07 12.07
C GLY A 25 2.50 -13.70 12.67
N VAL A 26 2.43 -12.64 11.87
CA VAL A 26 2.87 -11.30 12.28
C VAL A 26 1.92 -10.70 13.31
N THR A 27 2.49 -10.29 14.46
CA THR A 27 1.79 -9.55 15.51
C THR A 27 2.33 -8.14 15.63
N LEU A 28 1.44 -7.16 15.50
CA LEU A 28 1.74 -5.73 15.59
C LEU A 28 1.15 -5.13 16.86
N ALA A 29 1.96 -4.38 17.60
CA ALA A 29 1.56 -3.80 18.88
C ALA A 29 2.26 -2.47 19.17
N PHE A 30 1.61 -1.61 19.95
CA PHE A 30 2.21 -0.43 20.59
C PHE A 30 2.22 -0.68 22.11
N GLY A 31 3.40 -0.95 22.67
CA GLY A 31 3.51 -1.37 24.07
C GLY A 31 2.61 -2.59 24.35
N PRO A 32 1.73 -2.55 25.36
CA PRO A 32 0.84 -3.67 25.68
C PRO A 32 -0.34 -3.82 24.71
N ARG A 33 -0.66 -2.78 23.93
CA ARG A 33 -1.83 -2.76 23.05
C ARG A 33 -1.52 -3.50 21.73
N VAL A 34 -2.07 -4.69 21.56
CA VAL A 34 -2.05 -5.42 20.28
C VAL A 34 -3.01 -4.75 19.30
N ILE A 35 -2.52 -4.43 18.11
CA ILE A 35 -3.32 -3.84 17.01
C ILE A 35 -3.80 -4.93 16.08
N GLN A 36 -2.88 -5.80 15.64
CA GLN A 36 -3.19 -6.97 14.82
C GLN A 36 -2.32 -8.14 15.30
N ARG A 37 -2.84 -9.37 15.19
CA ARG A 37 -2.14 -10.59 15.60
C ARG A 37 -2.29 -11.67 14.55
N ASP A 38 -1.29 -12.52 14.48
CA ASP A 38 -1.27 -13.72 13.64
C ASP A 38 -1.63 -13.45 12.18
N LEU A 39 -1.10 -12.34 11.62
CA LEU A 39 -1.31 -12.01 10.22
C LEU A 39 -0.42 -12.88 9.34
N SER A 40 -1.05 -13.60 8.40
CA SER A 40 -0.37 -14.42 7.43
C SER A 40 -1.00 -14.23 6.06
N PHE A 41 -0.24 -13.72 5.11
CA PHE A 41 -0.66 -13.56 3.71
C PHE A 41 0.55 -13.41 2.78
N ASP A 42 0.31 -13.61 1.50
CA ASP A 42 1.30 -13.51 0.44
C ASP A 42 0.95 -12.40 -0.54
N VAL A 43 1.98 -11.69 -1.02
CA VAL A 43 1.86 -10.70 -2.08
C VAL A 43 2.62 -11.20 -3.31
N ARG A 44 1.93 -11.41 -4.41
CA ARG A 44 2.51 -11.88 -5.68
C ARG A 44 3.25 -10.75 -6.38
N ARG A 45 4.31 -11.10 -7.11
CA ARG A 45 5.03 -10.15 -7.96
C ARG A 45 4.10 -9.62 -9.07
N GLY A 46 4.21 -8.33 -9.37
CA GLY A 46 3.44 -7.68 -10.44
C GLY A 46 1.93 -7.64 -10.20
N SER A 47 1.48 -7.74 -8.95
CA SER A 47 0.06 -7.63 -8.59
C SER A 47 -0.23 -6.40 -7.73
N VAL A 48 -1.49 -5.99 -7.70
CA VAL A 48 -2.02 -5.03 -6.75
C VAL A 48 -2.69 -5.78 -5.61
N PHE A 49 -2.10 -5.74 -4.43
CA PHE A 49 -2.59 -6.40 -3.22
C PHE A 49 -3.24 -5.40 -2.28
N ALA A 50 -4.50 -5.63 -1.91
CA ALA A 50 -5.26 -4.73 -1.04
C ALA A 50 -5.24 -5.19 0.43
N VAL A 51 -4.92 -4.26 1.34
CA VAL A 51 -5.17 -4.41 2.77
C VAL A 51 -6.43 -3.63 3.12
N MET A 52 -7.52 -4.34 3.36
CA MET A 52 -8.88 -3.82 3.51
C MET A 52 -9.37 -3.92 4.94
N GLY A 53 -10.46 -3.20 5.24
CA GLY A 53 -11.12 -3.27 6.54
C GLY A 53 -11.63 -1.92 7.02
N GLY A 54 -12.45 -1.93 8.07
CA GLY A 54 -13.04 -0.73 8.65
C GLY A 54 -12.03 0.26 9.22
N SER A 55 -12.50 1.46 9.56
CA SER A 55 -11.64 2.46 10.22
C SER A 55 -11.07 1.92 11.52
N GLY A 56 -9.80 2.21 11.79
CA GLY A 56 -9.13 1.80 13.05
C GLY A 56 -8.77 0.33 13.16
N CYS A 57 -9.02 -0.53 12.15
CA CYS A 57 -8.64 -1.96 12.21
C CYS A 57 -7.12 -2.22 12.11
N GLY A 58 -6.28 -1.20 11.86
CA GLY A 58 -4.82 -1.36 11.87
C GLY A 58 -4.16 -1.43 10.50
N LYS A 59 -4.85 -1.12 9.40
CA LYS A 59 -4.29 -1.14 8.03
C LYS A 59 -2.99 -0.36 7.89
N SER A 60 -2.97 0.91 8.28
CA SER A 60 -1.76 1.75 8.24
C SER A 60 -0.66 1.25 9.19
N THR A 61 -1.03 0.49 10.25
CA THR A 61 -0.05 -0.15 11.14
C THR A 61 0.63 -1.32 10.43
N VAL A 62 -0.14 -2.12 9.66
CA VAL A 62 0.42 -3.19 8.82
C VAL A 62 1.36 -2.59 7.78
N LEU A 63 0.92 -1.54 7.06
CA LEU A 63 1.76 -0.85 6.10
C LEU A 63 3.05 -0.33 6.73
N LYS A 64 2.98 0.35 7.89
CA LYS A 64 4.17 0.85 8.61
C LYS A 64 5.16 -0.27 8.94
N SER A 65 4.67 -1.46 9.25
CA SER A 65 5.54 -2.61 9.47
C SER A 65 6.20 -3.12 8.18
N MET A 66 5.46 -3.16 7.08
CA MET A 66 5.98 -3.59 5.79
C MET A 66 7.01 -2.61 5.20
N VAL A 67 6.84 -1.31 5.43
CA VAL A 67 7.81 -0.30 4.97
C VAL A 67 8.98 -0.07 5.95
N GLY A 68 9.07 -0.85 7.03
CA GLY A 68 10.21 -0.78 7.96
C GLY A 68 10.12 0.26 9.07
N LEU A 69 8.95 0.91 9.24
CA LEU A 69 8.74 1.95 10.27
C LEU A 69 8.28 1.38 11.63
N LEU A 70 7.77 0.16 11.65
CA LEU A 70 7.29 -0.49 12.88
C LEU A 70 7.71 -1.96 12.90
N ARG A 71 8.61 -2.30 13.81
CA ARG A 71 9.03 -3.69 13.98
C ARG A 71 7.89 -4.54 14.55
N PRO A 72 7.58 -5.72 13.96
CA PRO A 72 6.63 -6.67 14.52
C PRO A 72 7.07 -7.13 15.92
N ARG A 73 6.09 -7.36 16.78
CA ARG A 73 6.31 -7.97 18.10
C ARG A 73 6.62 -9.47 17.99
N ALA A 74 6.02 -10.13 17.00
CA ALA A 74 6.21 -11.54 16.71
C ALA A 74 5.91 -11.81 15.23
N GLY A 75 6.32 -12.98 14.74
CA GLY A 75 6.17 -13.40 13.35
C GLY A 75 7.30 -12.90 12.47
N GLN A 76 7.16 -13.13 11.17
CA GLN A 76 8.17 -12.82 10.17
C GLN A 76 7.55 -12.01 9.02
N PHE A 77 8.29 -11.05 8.51
CA PHE A 77 8.01 -10.39 7.24
C PHE A 77 9.12 -10.72 6.26
N LEU A 78 8.78 -11.52 5.26
CA LEU A 78 9.72 -11.99 4.25
C LEU A 78 9.61 -11.13 2.99
N VAL A 79 10.75 -10.74 2.44
CA VAL A 79 10.90 -10.14 1.12
C VAL A 79 11.80 -11.06 0.31
N GLU A 80 11.29 -11.65 -0.77
CA GLU A 80 11.98 -12.69 -1.56
C GLU A 80 12.52 -13.85 -0.71
N GLY A 81 11.74 -14.27 0.29
CA GLY A 81 12.08 -15.37 1.20
C GLY A 81 13.04 -14.99 2.34
N GLU A 82 13.62 -13.79 2.32
CA GLU A 82 14.50 -13.31 3.41
C GLU A 82 13.71 -12.52 4.46
N ASP A 83 13.92 -12.83 5.75
CA ASP A 83 13.26 -12.09 6.83
C ASP A 83 13.83 -10.67 6.93
N TYR A 84 13.00 -9.70 6.53
CA TYR A 84 13.33 -8.28 6.53
C TYR A 84 13.77 -7.77 7.91
N TRP A 85 13.14 -8.26 8.99
CA TRP A 85 13.40 -7.80 10.35
C TRP A 85 14.51 -8.55 11.07
N ALA A 86 14.96 -9.71 10.58
CA ALA A 86 16.11 -10.43 11.10
C ALA A 86 17.44 -9.79 10.69
N GLY A 87 17.46 -9.04 9.58
CA GLY A 87 18.63 -8.32 9.09
C GLY A 87 19.06 -7.14 9.97
N SER A 88 20.29 -6.66 9.76
CA SER A 88 20.80 -5.42 10.37
C SER A 88 19.99 -4.20 9.91
N GLU A 89 20.06 -3.11 10.65
CA GLU A 89 19.44 -1.84 10.25
C GLU A 89 19.96 -1.35 8.89
N ALA A 90 21.26 -1.48 8.64
CA ALA A 90 21.88 -1.13 7.36
C ALA A 90 21.28 -1.95 6.20
N ARG A 91 21.05 -3.27 6.40
CA ARG A 91 20.43 -4.13 5.38
C ARG A 91 18.97 -3.73 5.12
N ARG A 92 18.19 -3.46 6.17
CA ARG A 92 16.80 -2.97 6.03
C ARG A 92 16.74 -1.64 5.29
N THR A 93 17.61 -0.71 5.65
CA THR A 93 17.72 0.60 4.97
C THR A 93 18.06 0.43 3.49
N GLU A 94 18.97 -0.49 3.16
CA GLU A 94 19.31 -0.77 1.77
C GLU A 94 18.14 -1.35 0.98
N ILE A 95 17.43 -2.35 1.53
CA ILE A 95 16.23 -2.92 0.90
C ILE A 95 15.16 -1.85 0.72
N GLY A 96 14.83 -1.11 1.78
CA GLY A 96 13.82 -0.05 1.74
C GLY A 96 14.14 1.01 0.68
N ARG A 97 15.38 1.48 0.63
CA ARG A 97 15.83 2.49 -0.33
C ARG A 97 15.77 2.01 -1.78
N ARG A 98 16.18 0.77 -2.04
CA ARG A 98 16.29 0.24 -3.41
C ARG A 98 15.00 -0.30 -3.96
N ARG A 99 14.11 -0.80 -3.07
CA ARG A 99 12.98 -1.62 -3.49
C ARG A 99 11.62 -1.02 -3.15
N PHE A 100 11.57 -0.09 -2.18
CA PHE A 100 10.31 0.42 -1.67
C PHE A 100 10.07 1.86 -2.10
N GLY A 101 8.95 2.10 -2.78
CA GLY A 101 8.38 3.43 -2.97
C GLY A 101 7.15 3.58 -2.10
N VAL A 102 7.01 4.71 -1.38
CA VAL A 102 5.90 4.90 -0.44
C VAL A 102 5.15 6.19 -0.75
N LEU A 103 3.85 6.06 -1.00
CA LEU A 103 2.91 7.17 -1.05
C LEU A 103 2.08 7.18 0.24
N PHE A 104 2.35 8.12 1.11
CA PHE A 104 1.57 8.35 2.34
C PHE A 104 0.27 9.09 2.05
N GLN A 105 -0.71 8.95 2.92
CA GLN A 105 -2.05 9.52 2.80
C GLN A 105 -2.05 11.02 2.42
N ASN A 106 -1.17 11.83 3.02
CA ASN A 106 -1.03 13.26 2.74
C ASN A 106 0.11 13.57 1.77
N ALA A 107 0.55 12.58 0.96
CA ALA A 107 1.69 12.66 0.05
C ALA A 107 3.05 12.96 0.73
N ALA A 108 3.06 13.51 1.94
CA ALA A 108 4.24 13.85 2.76
C ALA A 108 5.33 14.64 2.00
N LEU A 109 4.93 15.56 1.12
CA LEU A 109 5.85 16.44 0.41
C LEU A 109 6.47 17.47 1.37
N TRP A 110 7.74 17.79 1.16
CA TRP A 110 8.41 18.88 1.84
C TRP A 110 7.86 20.21 1.35
N SER A 111 7.20 20.95 2.24
CA SER A 111 6.45 22.18 1.91
C SER A 111 7.34 23.33 1.43
N ALA A 112 8.61 23.37 1.83
CA ALA A 112 9.59 24.37 1.43
C ALA A 112 10.33 24.04 0.12
N MET A 113 10.04 22.91 -0.49
CA MET A 113 10.64 22.43 -1.74
C MET A 113 9.61 22.43 -2.86
N THR A 114 10.04 22.78 -4.09
CA THR A 114 9.20 22.60 -5.28
C THR A 114 8.89 21.13 -5.51
N VAL A 115 7.96 20.85 -6.40
CA VAL A 115 7.64 19.46 -6.80
C VAL A 115 8.87 18.77 -7.38
N ALA A 116 9.60 19.45 -8.28
CA ALA A 116 10.84 18.89 -8.86
C ALA A 116 11.88 18.59 -7.78
N MET A 117 12.11 19.48 -6.83
CA MET A 117 13.02 19.25 -5.71
C MET A 117 12.59 18.07 -4.82
N ASN A 118 11.28 17.93 -4.57
CA ASN A 118 10.75 16.79 -3.82
C ASN A 118 11.04 15.45 -4.53
N VAL A 119 10.92 15.40 -5.85
CA VAL A 119 11.20 14.20 -6.66
C VAL A 119 12.71 13.95 -6.78
N ALA A 120 13.52 15.00 -6.88
CA ALA A 120 14.98 14.91 -6.95
C ALA A 120 15.63 14.39 -5.66
N LEU A 121 15.03 14.74 -4.50
CA LEU A 121 15.61 14.50 -3.18
C LEU A 121 16.08 13.04 -2.94
N PRO A 122 15.30 11.98 -3.22
CA PRO A 122 15.79 10.61 -3.05
C PRO A 122 17.00 10.30 -3.96
N MET A 123 17.03 10.82 -5.20
CA MET A 123 18.15 10.60 -6.11
C MET A 123 19.43 11.27 -5.60
N GLN A 124 19.33 12.52 -5.14
CA GLN A 124 20.45 13.27 -4.55
C GLN A 124 21.01 12.59 -3.30
N MET A 125 20.13 12.05 -2.45
CA MET A 125 20.54 11.41 -1.19
C MET A 125 21.16 10.03 -1.37
N PHE A 126 20.70 9.26 -2.37
CA PHE A 126 20.96 7.83 -2.43
C PHE A 126 21.64 7.35 -3.71
N THR A 127 21.97 8.26 -4.65
CA THR A 127 22.71 7.93 -5.86
C THR A 127 23.96 8.82 -6.00
N ARG A 128 24.79 8.50 -6.99
CA ARG A 128 25.95 9.32 -7.39
C ARG A 128 25.73 9.96 -8.77
N LEU A 129 24.49 10.17 -9.15
CA LEU A 129 24.14 10.80 -10.43
C LEU A 129 24.51 12.28 -10.40
N ASP A 130 24.94 12.81 -11.54
CA ASP A 130 25.16 14.24 -11.72
C ASP A 130 23.82 14.99 -11.79
N GLU A 131 23.86 16.30 -11.54
CA GLU A 131 22.68 17.16 -11.47
C GLU A 131 21.86 17.13 -12.77
N ALA A 132 22.51 17.22 -13.93
CA ALA A 132 21.85 17.21 -15.22
C ALA A 132 21.11 15.87 -15.50
N THR A 133 21.65 14.75 -14.99
CA THR A 133 20.98 13.45 -15.07
C THR A 133 19.80 13.38 -14.13
N ILE A 134 19.93 13.91 -12.90
CA ILE A 134 18.80 13.98 -11.94
C ILE A 134 17.67 14.82 -12.51
N GLU A 135 17.94 15.98 -13.08
CA GLU A 135 16.94 16.84 -13.72
C GLU A 135 16.13 16.11 -14.81
N ARG A 136 16.85 15.39 -15.71
CA ARG A 136 16.19 14.58 -16.74
C ARG A 136 15.32 13.48 -16.17
N LEU A 137 15.78 12.78 -15.13
CA LEU A 137 15.02 11.74 -14.44
C LEU A 137 13.80 12.32 -13.72
N VAL A 138 13.94 13.48 -13.07
CA VAL A 138 12.81 14.19 -12.45
C VAL A 138 11.72 14.49 -13.47
N MET A 139 12.07 15.03 -14.64
CA MET A 139 11.10 15.30 -15.71
C MET A 139 10.42 14.00 -16.19
N LEU A 140 11.19 12.90 -16.33
CA LEU A 140 10.63 11.59 -16.66
C LEU A 140 9.62 11.11 -15.59
N LYS A 141 9.99 11.20 -14.31
CA LYS A 141 9.09 10.78 -13.21
C LYS A 141 7.85 11.65 -13.11
N LEU A 142 7.97 12.96 -13.35
CA LEU A 142 6.82 13.87 -13.43
C LEU A 142 5.95 13.53 -14.64
N GLY A 143 6.53 13.16 -15.79
CA GLY A 143 5.83 12.69 -16.97
C GLY A 143 4.99 11.43 -16.72
N LEU A 144 5.55 10.45 -16.00
CA LEU A 144 4.82 9.22 -15.64
C LEU A 144 3.51 9.49 -14.88
N VAL A 145 3.44 10.59 -14.14
CA VAL A 145 2.26 10.96 -13.34
C VAL A 145 1.48 12.16 -13.93
N GLY A 146 1.84 12.65 -15.13
CA GLY A 146 1.21 13.80 -15.81
C GLY A 146 1.38 15.12 -15.06
N MET A 147 2.56 15.38 -14.50
CA MET A 147 2.87 16.53 -13.65
C MET A 147 4.05 17.38 -14.18
N GLU A 148 4.45 17.23 -15.43
CA GLU A 148 5.60 17.94 -16.05
C GLU A 148 5.46 19.46 -15.91
N HIS A 149 4.24 19.94 -16.05
CA HIS A 149 3.90 21.37 -15.99
C HIS A 149 3.93 21.99 -14.59
N ALA A 150 4.12 21.16 -13.56
CA ALA A 150 4.03 21.57 -12.16
C ALA A 150 5.36 21.47 -11.39
N GLY A 151 6.48 21.18 -12.06
CA GLY A 151 7.78 20.97 -11.43
C GLY A 151 8.22 22.11 -10.51
N GLU A 152 8.01 23.35 -10.93
CA GLU A 152 8.42 24.56 -10.19
C GLU A 152 7.43 25.00 -9.11
N ARG A 153 6.25 24.38 -9.02
CA ARG A 153 5.24 24.74 -8.01
C ARG A 153 5.62 24.20 -6.63
N LEU A 154 5.19 24.94 -5.61
CA LEU A 154 5.24 24.47 -4.22
C LEU A 154 4.03 23.54 -3.92
N PRO A 155 4.14 22.62 -2.95
CA PRO A 155 3.02 21.76 -2.54
C PRO A 155 1.75 22.52 -2.13
N SER A 156 1.87 23.73 -1.62
CA SER A 156 0.75 24.62 -1.26
C SER A 156 -0.06 25.09 -2.43
N GLU A 157 0.52 25.12 -3.65
CA GLU A 157 -0.10 25.58 -4.89
C GLU A 157 -0.81 24.45 -5.66
N LEU A 158 -0.78 23.22 -5.10
CA LEU A 158 -1.32 22.03 -5.74
C LEU A 158 -2.71 21.67 -5.20
N SER A 159 -3.58 21.14 -6.08
CA SER A 159 -4.78 20.43 -5.65
C SER A 159 -4.45 19.15 -4.87
N GLY A 160 -5.43 18.56 -4.18
CA GLY A 160 -5.26 17.28 -3.48
C GLY A 160 -4.73 16.15 -4.37
N GLY A 161 -5.34 16.00 -5.56
CA GLY A 161 -4.91 15.01 -6.55
C GLY A 161 -3.52 15.29 -7.12
N MET A 162 -3.17 16.57 -7.37
CA MET A 162 -1.83 16.94 -7.80
C MET A 162 -0.78 16.61 -6.73
N ARG A 163 -1.07 16.91 -5.46
CA ARG A 163 -0.15 16.52 -4.35
C ARG A 163 0.10 15.02 -4.31
N LYS A 164 -0.96 14.20 -4.47
CA LYS A 164 -0.81 12.74 -4.49
C LYS A 164 0.01 12.26 -5.68
N ARG A 165 -0.21 12.79 -6.88
CA ARG A 165 0.60 12.47 -8.06
C ARG A 165 2.07 12.88 -7.90
N ALA A 166 2.34 14.07 -7.35
CA ALA A 166 3.70 14.50 -7.03
C ALA A 166 4.37 13.60 -5.98
N GLY A 167 3.64 13.19 -4.94
CA GLY A 167 4.11 12.20 -3.96
C GLY A 167 4.42 10.83 -4.59
N LEU A 168 3.62 10.42 -5.58
CA LEU A 168 3.85 9.21 -6.34
C LEU A 168 5.09 9.32 -7.23
N ALA A 169 5.30 10.46 -7.92
CA ALA A 169 6.53 10.70 -8.68
C ALA A 169 7.77 10.59 -7.79
N ARG A 170 7.72 11.13 -6.57
CA ARG A 170 8.80 10.97 -5.60
C ARG A 170 8.97 9.52 -5.14
N ALA A 171 7.88 8.78 -4.92
CA ALA A 171 7.94 7.37 -4.56
C ALA A 171 8.61 6.52 -5.66
N LEU A 172 8.46 6.92 -6.93
CA LEU A 172 9.06 6.29 -8.11
C LEU A 172 10.51 6.74 -8.38
N ALA A 173 11.06 7.69 -7.62
CA ALA A 173 12.34 8.34 -7.94
C ALA A 173 13.52 7.38 -8.09
N LEU A 174 13.55 6.30 -7.30
CA LEU A 174 14.63 5.30 -7.31
C LEU A 174 14.27 4.00 -8.04
N ASP A 175 13.24 4.03 -8.90
CA ASP A 175 12.74 2.86 -9.65
C ASP A 175 12.46 1.63 -8.75
N PRO A 176 11.65 1.79 -7.70
CA PRO A 176 11.34 0.68 -6.82
C PRO A 176 10.47 -0.37 -7.55
N ASP A 177 10.68 -1.64 -7.24
CA ASP A 177 9.84 -2.74 -7.72
C ASP A 177 8.62 -3.02 -6.82
N ILE A 178 8.58 -2.38 -5.63
CA ILE A 178 7.46 -2.50 -4.67
C ILE A 178 6.97 -1.10 -4.28
N LEU A 179 5.69 -0.85 -4.49
CA LEU A 179 5.03 0.40 -4.13
C LEU A 179 4.02 0.17 -3.01
N PHE A 180 4.06 1.03 -2.01
CA PHE A 180 3.12 1.03 -0.88
C PHE A 180 2.29 2.29 -0.90
N PHE A 181 0.97 2.16 -0.92
CA PHE A 181 0.03 3.29 -0.96
C PHE A 181 -0.87 3.28 0.27
N ASP A 182 -0.80 4.33 1.07
CA ASP A 182 -1.66 4.54 2.23
C ASP A 182 -2.79 5.52 1.87
N GLU A 183 -4.01 4.99 1.66
CA GLU A 183 -5.22 5.73 1.32
C GLU A 183 -5.02 6.69 0.13
N PRO A 184 -4.59 6.19 -1.05
CA PRO A 184 -4.19 7.06 -2.16
C PRO A 184 -5.34 7.89 -2.73
N SER A 185 -6.56 7.37 -2.77
CA SER A 185 -7.76 8.05 -3.29
C SER A 185 -8.53 8.86 -2.25
N ALA A 186 -8.20 8.72 -0.95
CA ALA A 186 -8.94 9.39 0.12
C ALA A 186 -8.97 10.92 -0.07
N GLY A 187 -10.19 11.48 0.00
CA GLY A 187 -10.42 12.91 -0.12
C GLY A 187 -10.32 13.47 -1.55
N LEU A 188 -10.27 12.62 -2.56
CA LEU A 188 -10.36 13.00 -3.97
C LEU A 188 -11.83 12.90 -4.44
N ASP A 189 -12.16 13.73 -5.44
CA ASP A 189 -13.41 13.57 -6.17
C ASP A 189 -13.37 12.30 -7.05
N PRO A 190 -14.52 11.75 -7.46
CA PRO A 190 -14.57 10.47 -8.19
C PRO A 190 -13.76 10.47 -9.50
N ILE A 191 -13.72 11.58 -10.23
CA ILE A 191 -12.98 11.67 -11.50
C ILE A 191 -11.49 11.65 -11.24
N THR A 192 -11.02 12.39 -10.25
CA THR A 192 -9.61 12.42 -9.87
C THR A 192 -9.16 11.07 -9.28
N SER A 193 -10.03 10.40 -8.52
CA SER A 193 -9.79 9.04 -8.00
C SER A 193 -9.62 8.05 -9.14
N SER A 194 -10.56 8.00 -10.10
CA SER A 194 -10.47 7.09 -11.26
C SER A 194 -9.17 7.30 -12.07
N ARG A 195 -8.76 8.56 -12.27
CA ARG A 195 -7.48 8.84 -12.95
C ARG A 195 -6.25 8.34 -12.16
N LEU A 196 -6.34 8.33 -10.84
CA LEU A 196 -5.28 7.76 -10.01
C LEU A 196 -5.29 6.24 -10.08
N ASP A 197 -6.47 5.62 -10.14
CA ASP A 197 -6.64 4.17 -10.31
C ASP A 197 -6.06 3.72 -11.67
N ASP A 198 -6.34 4.44 -12.75
CA ASP A 198 -5.73 4.19 -14.07
C ASP A 198 -4.20 4.28 -14.02
N LEU A 199 -3.67 5.27 -13.28
CA LEU A 199 -2.23 5.42 -13.10
C LEU A 199 -1.63 4.24 -12.32
N ILE A 200 -2.30 3.75 -11.28
CA ILE A 200 -1.90 2.56 -10.50
C ILE A 200 -1.81 1.33 -11.41
N LEU A 201 -2.82 1.10 -12.24
CA LEU A 201 -2.84 0.00 -13.21
C LEU A 201 -1.71 0.14 -14.25
N ASN A 202 -1.48 1.34 -14.77
CA ASN A 202 -0.37 1.60 -15.70
C ASN A 202 1.01 1.32 -15.07
N LEU A 203 1.22 1.61 -13.79
CA LEU A 203 2.45 1.29 -13.08
C LEU A 203 2.62 -0.23 -12.92
N ARG A 204 1.54 -0.96 -12.60
CA ARG A 204 1.57 -2.42 -12.54
C ARG A 204 1.87 -3.03 -13.91
N ASP A 205 1.10 -2.66 -14.93
CA ASP A 205 1.12 -3.32 -16.25
C ASP A 205 2.31 -2.85 -17.11
N GLY A 206 2.68 -1.57 -17.02
CA GLY A 206 3.75 -0.98 -17.83
C GLY A 206 5.14 -1.12 -17.22
N LEU A 207 5.26 -1.06 -15.89
CA LEU A 207 6.55 -1.16 -15.19
C LEU A 207 6.74 -2.50 -14.46
N GLY A 208 5.73 -3.38 -14.44
CA GLY A 208 5.78 -4.62 -13.66
C GLY A 208 5.83 -4.40 -12.14
N ALA A 209 5.40 -3.22 -11.67
CA ALA A 209 5.45 -2.89 -10.25
C ALA A 209 4.52 -3.78 -9.42
N THR A 210 4.98 -4.20 -8.25
CA THR A 210 4.13 -4.84 -7.24
C THR A 210 3.61 -3.77 -6.31
N ILE A 211 2.30 -3.72 -6.09
CA ILE A 211 1.67 -2.63 -5.36
C ILE A 211 0.92 -3.17 -4.15
N VAL A 212 1.16 -2.63 -2.97
CA VAL A 212 0.37 -2.86 -1.76
C VAL A 212 -0.42 -1.61 -1.47
N ILE A 213 -1.75 -1.70 -1.55
CA ILE A 213 -2.66 -0.58 -1.29
C ILE A 213 -3.41 -0.79 0.01
N VAL A 214 -3.36 0.19 0.89
CA VAL A 214 -4.23 0.27 2.07
C VAL A 214 -5.34 1.24 1.74
N SER A 215 -6.59 0.78 1.73
CA SER A 215 -7.73 1.66 1.49
C SER A 215 -9.03 1.12 2.13
N HIS A 216 -9.99 2.02 2.26
CA HIS A 216 -11.38 1.73 2.58
C HIS A 216 -12.34 2.24 1.48
N GLU A 217 -11.80 2.80 0.40
CA GLU A 217 -12.54 3.31 -0.76
C GLU A 217 -12.84 2.16 -1.72
N LEU A 218 -14.04 1.60 -1.61
CA LEU A 218 -14.46 0.43 -2.38
C LEU A 218 -14.36 0.61 -3.90
N PRO A 219 -14.77 1.75 -4.52
CA PRO A 219 -14.64 1.93 -5.95
C PRO A 219 -13.22 1.71 -6.45
N SER A 220 -12.24 2.34 -5.83
CA SER A 220 -10.81 2.15 -6.14
C SER A 220 -10.36 0.71 -5.94
N LEU A 221 -10.75 0.09 -4.80
CA LEU A 221 -10.36 -1.30 -4.51
C LEU A 221 -10.88 -2.27 -5.57
N PHE A 222 -12.15 -2.11 -6.00
CA PHE A 222 -12.72 -2.94 -7.07
C PHE A 222 -12.06 -2.69 -8.43
N ALA A 223 -11.61 -1.46 -8.69
CA ALA A 223 -10.96 -1.09 -9.94
C ALA A 223 -9.54 -1.67 -10.08
N VAL A 224 -8.76 -1.70 -8.97
CA VAL A 224 -7.32 -1.94 -9.09
C VAL A 224 -6.82 -3.24 -8.45
N ALA A 225 -7.51 -3.79 -7.43
CA ALA A 225 -6.93 -4.86 -6.62
C ALA A 225 -7.16 -6.27 -7.22
N ASP A 226 -6.07 -6.98 -7.43
CA ASP A 226 -6.07 -8.37 -7.92
C ASP A 226 -6.32 -9.38 -6.79
N ASP A 227 -5.90 -9.04 -5.56
CA ASP A 227 -5.99 -9.89 -4.38
C ASP A 227 -5.95 -9.02 -3.12
N GLY A 228 -6.18 -9.61 -1.95
CA GLY A 228 -6.11 -8.85 -0.73
C GLY A 228 -6.48 -9.60 0.54
N VAL A 229 -6.41 -8.86 1.64
CA VAL A 229 -6.73 -9.34 2.98
C VAL A 229 -7.71 -8.36 3.66
N PHE A 230 -8.72 -8.91 4.35
CA PHE A 230 -9.65 -8.12 5.14
C PHE A 230 -9.31 -8.22 6.63
N LEU A 231 -8.96 -7.07 7.23
CA LEU A 231 -8.61 -6.94 8.64
C LEU A 231 -9.83 -6.56 9.48
N ASP A 232 -9.99 -7.21 10.61
CA ASP A 232 -11.07 -6.90 11.56
C ASP A 232 -10.53 -6.26 12.84
N ALA A 233 -11.23 -5.22 13.30
CA ALA A 233 -10.84 -4.47 14.50
C ALA A 233 -11.18 -5.21 15.80
N GLN A 234 -12.20 -6.08 15.81
CA GLN A 234 -12.66 -6.78 17.00
C GLN A 234 -11.78 -8.00 17.29
N THR A 235 -11.62 -8.87 16.30
CA THR A 235 -10.75 -10.06 16.43
C THR A 235 -9.27 -9.70 16.36
N ARG A 236 -8.94 -8.54 15.78
CA ARG A 236 -7.58 -8.05 15.56
C ARG A 236 -6.74 -9.03 14.73
N THR A 237 -7.33 -9.58 13.68
CA THR A 237 -6.67 -10.47 12.74
C THR A 237 -7.29 -10.34 11.34
N ALA A 238 -6.70 -11.03 10.37
CA ALA A 238 -7.30 -11.21 9.06
C ALA A 238 -8.48 -12.20 9.17
N ILE A 239 -9.63 -11.85 8.61
CA ILE A 239 -10.85 -12.69 8.64
C ILE A 239 -11.29 -13.15 7.25
N ALA A 240 -10.70 -12.58 6.19
CA ALA A 240 -10.95 -13.04 4.83
C ALA A 240 -9.75 -12.71 3.94
N HIS A 241 -9.57 -13.52 2.89
CA HIS A 241 -8.54 -13.37 1.86
C HIS A 241 -9.19 -13.52 0.48
N GLY A 242 -8.73 -12.72 -0.49
CA GLY A 242 -9.19 -12.74 -1.87
C GLY A 242 -9.33 -11.35 -2.46
N SER A 243 -9.58 -11.27 -3.76
CA SER A 243 -9.86 -9.99 -4.41
C SER A 243 -11.14 -9.35 -3.85
N PRO A 244 -11.28 -8.01 -3.89
CA PRO A 244 -12.50 -7.35 -3.45
C PRO A 244 -13.75 -7.92 -4.12
N ALA A 245 -13.69 -8.22 -5.41
CA ALA A 245 -14.79 -8.83 -6.16
C ALA A 245 -15.14 -10.22 -5.62
N SER A 246 -14.15 -11.09 -5.41
CA SER A 246 -14.34 -12.40 -4.83
C SER A 246 -14.94 -12.32 -3.42
N LEU A 247 -14.42 -11.44 -2.57
CA LEU A 247 -14.92 -11.27 -1.21
C LEU A 247 -16.37 -10.77 -1.17
N ARG A 248 -16.76 -9.87 -2.09
CA ARG A 248 -18.15 -9.42 -2.23
C ARG A 248 -19.10 -10.57 -2.58
N ASP A 249 -18.67 -11.45 -3.48
CA ASP A 249 -19.55 -12.46 -4.07
C ASP A 249 -19.57 -13.77 -3.26
N THR A 250 -18.47 -14.10 -2.56
CA THR A 250 -18.32 -15.43 -1.93
C THR A 250 -18.19 -15.41 -0.39
N SER A 251 -17.92 -14.24 0.22
CA SER A 251 -17.73 -14.21 1.67
C SER A 251 -19.02 -14.52 2.43
N SER A 252 -18.92 -15.40 3.42
CA SER A 252 -19.99 -15.69 4.38
C SER A 252 -19.90 -14.88 5.68
N ASP A 253 -18.77 -14.20 5.94
CA ASP A 253 -18.62 -13.37 7.15
C ASP A 253 -19.45 -12.08 7.01
N PRO A 254 -20.41 -11.84 7.92
CA PRO A 254 -21.33 -10.69 7.81
C PRO A 254 -20.60 -9.34 7.86
N ARG A 255 -19.43 -9.25 8.49
CA ARG A 255 -18.62 -8.02 8.57
C ARG A 255 -17.99 -7.71 7.22
N VAL A 256 -17.49 -8.73 6.53
CA VAL A 256 -16.93 -8.59 5.17
C VAL A 256 -18.03 -8.21 4.19
N VAL A 257 -19.17 -8.93 4.25
CA VAL A 257 -20.35 -8.65 3.39
C VAL A 257 -20.86 -7.24 3.62
N ALA A 258 -21.02 -6.82 4.88
CA ALA A 258 -21.49 -5.47 5.20
C ALA A 258 -20.53 -4.38 4.70
N PHE A 259 -19.20 -4.62 4.76
CA PHE A 259 -18.21 -3.69 4.23
C PHE A 259 -18.27 -3.63 2.71
N MET A 260 -18.26 -4.77 2.02
CA MET A 260 -18.23 -4.84 0.55
C MET A 260 -19.52 -4.36 -0.14
N ARG A 261 -20.64 -4.30 0.57
CA ARG A 261 -21.93 -3.83 0.04
C ARG A 261 -22.24 -2.35 0.33
N ARG A 262 -21.36 -1.63 1.03
CA ARG A 262 -21.55 -0.20 1.32
C ARG A 262 -21.65 0.68 0.07
N GLU A 263 -21.24 0.22 -1.09
CA GLU A 263 -21.46 0.92 -2.36
C GLU A 263 -22.93 1.04 -2.81
N HIS A 264 -23.83 0.24 -2.25
CA HIS A 264 -25.24 0.17 -2.70
C HIS A 264 -26.24 0.66 -1.64
N GLY A 265 -25.77 1.16 -0.53
CA GLY A 265 -26.62 1.61 0.58
C GLY A 265 -26.29 3.02 1.01
N GLU A 266 -27.20 3.95 0.66
CA GLU A 266 -27.52 5.24 1.27
C GLU A 266 -26.63 5.65 2.44
N ALA A 267 -26.14 6.90 2.37
CA ALA A 267 -25.74 7.64 3.55
C ALA A 267 -26.82 7.43 4.64
N ALA A 268 -26.52 6.58 5.60
CA ALA A 268 -27.30 6.50 6.81
C ALA A 268 -27.25 7.89 7.44
N THR A 269 -28.30 8.65 7.24
CA THR A 269 -28.58 9.90 7.92
C THR A 269 -28.39 9.66 9.41
N ASP A 270 -27.34 10.21 9.94
CA ASP A 270 -27.16 10.43 11.36
C ASP A 270 -28.21 11.49 11.78
N LYS A 271 -29.44 11.00 12.04
CA LYS A 271 -30.53 11.73 12.70
C LYS A 271 -30.85 10.94 13.93
N ALA A 272 -30.25 11.31 15.04
CA ALA A 272 -30.87 11.19 16.35
C ALA A 272 -30.16 12.09 17.35
N GLY A 273 -30.89 13.13 17.78
CA GLY A 273 -30.98 13.60 19.13
C GLY A 273 -29.88 14.50 19.67
#